data_f70a493b07dce7ddba2b4ea5d495d007
#
_entry.id   f70a493b07dce7ddba2b4ea5d495d007
#
_cell.length_a   1.000
_cell.length_b   1.000
_cell.length_c   1.000
_cell.angle_alpha   90.00
_cell.angle_beta   90.00
_cell.angle_gamma   90.00
#
_symmetry.space_group_name_H-M   'P 1'
#
loop_
_entity.id
_entity.type
_entity.pdbx_description
1 polymer ?
#
loop_
_entity_poly.entity_id
_entity_poly.type
_entity_poly.pdbx_seq_one_letter_code
_entity_poly.pdbx_strand_id
1 'polypeptide(L)'
;LLPAGLISTGTTGIALTVNHLTGFPMPVFILLFNLLMLGLGWWILGQRFALTTVFSSLFYPIALACLDHLLGAPRITDNLLLNTLFAGLGLGLALGIVIRGGASTGGMDIPPLILHKKFRIPVSVSLWCFDFCIILSQMLYHTPEDLLYGIILLIVTSVALNKILLFGTAK
;
A
#
# COMPACT_ATOMS: atom_id res chain seq x y z
N LEU A 1 -8.16 6.90 5.81
CA LEU A 1 -8.65 6.63 4.44
C LEU A 1 -10.05 6.00 4.47
N LEU A 2 -10.26 4.92 5.22
CA LEU A 2 -11.57 4.24 5.34
C LEU A 2 -12.71 5.15 5.84
N PRO A 3 -12.51 6.05 6.84
CA PRO A 3 -13.58 6.94 7.27
C PRO A 3 -13.98 8.02 6.26
N ALA A 4 -13.15 8.26 5.24
CA ALA A 4 -13.39 9.29 4.22
C ALA A 4 -14.00 8.74 2.93
N GLY A 5 -14.33 7.43 2.85
CA GLY A 5 -14.88 6.79 1.65
C GLY A 5 -13.90 6.71 0.47
N LEU A 6 -12.62 7.00 0.69
CA LEU A 6 -11.60 6.95 -0.36
C LEU A 6 -11.37 5.51 -0.83
N ILE A 7 -11.13 5.37 -2.13
CA ILE A 7 -10.77 4.09 -2.77
C ILE A 7 -9.58 3.47 -2.06
N SER A 8 -9.70 2.19 -1.75
CA SER A 8 -8.61 1.41 -1.19
C SER A 8 -7.75 0.82 -2.29
N THR A 9 -6.44 1.06 -2.21
CA THR A 9 -5.43 0.42 -3.07
C THR A 9 -4.79 -0.78 -2.36
N GLY A 10 -3.89 -1.47 -3.04
CA GLY A 10 -3.16 -2.60 -2.48
C GLY A 10 -4.07 -3.79 -2.16
N THR A 11 -3.72 -4.56 -1.13
CA THR A 11 -4.43 -5.79 -0.73
C THR A 11 -5.89 -5.54 -0.37
N THR A 12 -6.18 -4.43 0.30
CA THR A 12 -7.55 -4.06 0.70
C THR A 12 -8.43 -3.78 -0.53
N GLY A 13 -7.86 -3.12 -1.55
CA GLY A 13 -8.57 -2.85 -2.80
C GLY A 13 -8.95 -4.13 -3.54
N ILE A 14 -8.02 -5.10 -3.62
CA ILE A 14 -8.32 -6.43 -4.21
C ILE A 14 -9.38 -7.16 -3.38
N ALA A 15 -9.24 -7.15 -2.04
CA ALA A 15 -10.19 -7.82 -1.16
C ALA A 15 -11.61 -7.25 -1.31
N LEU A 16 -11.73 -5.94 -1.48
CA LEU A 16 -13.01 -5.27 -1.72
C LEU A 16 -13.63 -5.72 -3.05
N THR A 17 -12.83 -5.77 -4.11
CA THR A 17 -13.28 -6.24 -5.44
C THR A 17 -13.72 -7.71 -5.39
N VAL A 18 -12.95 -8.58 -4.75
CA VAL A 18 -13.30 -10.00 -4.60
C VAL A 18 -14.56 -10.17 -3.75
N ASN A 19 -14.67 -9.44 -2.65
CA ASN A 19 -15.87 -9.47 -1.81
C ASN A 19 -17.11 -9.03 -2.59
N HIS A 20 -17.01 -7.97 -3.40
CA HIS A 20 -18.12 -7.48 -4.21
C HIS A 20 -18.56 -8.50 -5.27
N LEU A 21 -17.62 -9.21 -5.91
CA LEU A 21 -17.90 -10.17 -6.98
C LEU A 21 -18.35 -11.54 -6.46
N THR A 22 -17.81 -12.00 -5.33
CA THR A 22 -17.99 -13.38 -4.86
C THR A 22 -18.68 -13.50 -3.50
N GLY A 23 -18.82 -12.38 -2.75
CA GLY A 23 -19.28 -12.39 -1.37
C GLY A 23 -18.27 -12.94 -0.36
N PHE A 24 -17.02 -13.22 -0.79
CA PHE A 24 -16.00 -13.78 0.09
C PHE A 24 -15.59 -12.79 1.19
N PRO A 25 -15.49 -13.21 2.48
CA PRO A 25 -15.18 -12.30 3.59
C PRO A 25 -13.83 -11.61 3.41
N MET A 26 -13.83 -10.26 3.39
CA MET A 26 -12.61 -9.45 3.20
C MET A 26 -11.47 -9.80 4.18
N PRO A 27 -11.71 -9.95 5.51
CA PRO A 27 -10.62 -10.24 6.44
C PRO A 27 -9.93 -11.56 6.15
N VAL A 28 -10.70 -12.57 5.75
CA VAL A 28 -10.16 -13.91 5.40
C VAL A 28 -9.33 -13.82 4.13
N PHE A 29 -9.82 -13.11 3.12
CA PHE A 29 -9.07 -12.89 1.88
C PHE A 29 -7.74 -12.16 2.15
N ILE A 30 -7.77 -11.06 2.90
CA ILE A 30 -6.57 -10.29 3.24
C ILE A 30 -5.54 -11.17 3.97
N LEU A 31 -5.99 -11.97 4.94
CA LEU A 31 -5.11 -12.88 5.68
C LEU A 31 -4.44 -13.91 4.76
N LEU A 32 -5.24 -14.61 3.95
CA LEU A 32 -4.75 -15.63 3.02
C LEU A 32 -3.79 -15.03 1.98
N PHE A 33 -4.16 -13.88 1.40
CA PHE A 33 -3.34 -13.18 0.43
C PHE A 33 -2.01 -12.73 1.03
N ASN A 34 -2.01 -12.15 2.22
CA ASN A 34 -0.80 -11.71 2.91
C ASN A 34 0.12 -12.89 3.26
N LEU A 35 -0.44 -14.02 3.73
CA LEU A 35 0.33 -15.25 4.00
C LEU A 35 0.97 -15.80 2.71
N LEU A 36 0.20 -15.85 1.61
CA LEU A 36 0.71 -16.29 0.32
C LEU A 36 1.85 -15.39 -0.17
N MET A 37 1.66 -14.07 -0.11
CA MET A 37 2.68 -13.10 -0.52
C MET A 37 3.93 -13.17 0.37
N LEU A 38 3.76 -13.37 1.67
CA LEU A 38 4.88 -13.56 2.60
C LEU A 38 5.66 -14.83 2.28
N GLY A 39 4.97 -15.93 1.96
CA GLY A 39 5.59 -17.19 1.52
C GLY A 39 6.38 -17.03 0.22
N LEU A 40 5.82 -16.34 -0.78
CA LEU A 40 6.53 -16.00 -2.02
C LEU A 40 7.73 -15.08 -1.76
N GLY A 41 7.56 -14.09 -0.89
CA GLY A 41 8.64 -13.21 -0.47
C GLY A 41 9.78 -13.97 0.22
N TRP A 42 9.44 -14.90 1.11
CA TRP A 42 10.43 -15.77 1.74
C TRP A 42 11.22 -16.55 0.70
N TRP A 43 10.52 -17.20 -0.21
CA TRP A 43 11.17 -18.06 -1.21
C TRP A 43 12.06 -17.27 -2.18
N ILE A 44 11.60 -16.11 -2.66
CA ILE A 44 12.28 -15.34 -3.72
C ILE A 44 13.23 -14.29 -3.15
N LEU A 45 12.78 -13.52 -2.14
CA LEU A 45 13.55 -12.42 -1.56
C LEU A 45 14.45 -12.88 -0.42
N GLY A 46 14.09 -14.00 0.21
CA GLY A 46 14.88 -14.65 1.24
C GLY A 46 14.35 -14.47 2.66
N GLN A 47 14.92 -15.26 3.58
CA GLN A 47 14.46 -15.35 4.98
C GLN A 47 14.58 -14.01 5.72
N ARG A 48 15.66 -13.26 5.50
CA ARG A 48 15.87 -11.96 6.17
C ARG A 48 14.76 -10.97 5.82
N PHE A 49 14.36 -10.92 4.55
CA PHE A 49 13.25 -10.09 4.09
C PHE A 49 11.93 -10.52 4.75
N ALA A 50 11.64 -11.83 4.80
CA ALA A 50 10.41 -12.32 5.40
C ALA A 50 10.31 -11.97 6.88
N LEU A 51 11.38 -12.15 7.65
CA LEU A 51 11.41 -11.81 9.08
C LEU A 51 11.22 -10.32 9.32
N THR A 52 11.89 -9.45 8.57
CA THR A 52 11.70 -7.98 8.68
C THR A 52 10.30 -7.56 8.27
N THR A 53 9.70 -8.22 7.27
CA THR A 53 8.32 -7.98 6.84
C THR A 53 7.32 -8.39 7.91
N VAL A 54 7.47 -9.56 8.53
CA VAL A 54 6.63 -9.99 9.67
C VAL A 54 6.70 -8.98 10.80
N PHE A 55 7.92 -8.55 11.16
CA PHE A 55 8.10 -7.55 12.21
C PHE A 55 7.40 -6.23 11.87
N SER A 56 7.58 -5.70 10.65
CA SER A 56 6.93 -4.45 10.24
C SER A 56 5.41 -4.57 10.18
N SER A 57 4.88 -5.71 9.73
CA SER A 57 3.44 -5.97 9.65
C SER A 57 2.77 -6.07 11.03
N LEU A 58 3.49 -6.55 12.05
CA LEU A 58 3.01 -6.57 13.43
C LEU A 58 3.17 -5.21 14.12
N PHE A 59 4.28 -4.52 13.83
CA PHE A 59 4.56 -3.21 14.43
C PHE A 59 3.60 -2.12 13.94
N TYR A 60 3.20 -2.17 12.68
CA TYR A 60 2.34 -1.15 12.06
C TYR A 60 1.01 -0.94 12.81
N PRO A 61 0.17 -1.98 13.07
CA PRO A 61 -1.08 -1.78 13.79
C PRO A 61 -0.88 -1.32 15.24
N ILE A 62 0.19 -1.76 15.89
CA ILE A 62 0.51 -1.33 17.26
C ILE A 62 0.89 0.15 17.27
N ALA A 63 1.76 0.56 16.36
CA ALA A 63 2.16 1.96 16.24
C ALA A 63 0.97 2.86 15.89
N LEU A 64 0.09 2.41 14.98
CA LEU A 64 -1.12 3.13 14.63
C LEU A 64 -2.05 3.28 15.82
N ALA A 65 -2.32 2.22 16.58
CA ALA A 65 -3.16 2.27 17.78
C ALA A 65 -2.58 3.21 18.85
N CYS A 66 -1.26 3.19 19.05
CA CYS A 66 -0.59 4.12 19.96
C CYS A 66 -0.75 5.57 19.50
N LEU A 67 -0.57 5.85 18.21
CA LEU A 67 -0.71 7.20 17.66
C LEU A 67 -2.15 7.69 17.75
N ASP A 68 -3.14 6.85 17.44
CA ASP A 68 -4.55 7.18 17.57
C ASP A 68 -4.91 7.51 19.02
N HIS A 69 -4.39 6.76 19.97
CA HIS A 69 -4.63 7.02 21.39
C HIS A 69 -3.97 8.31 21.89
N LEU A 70 -2.75 8.61 21.42
CA LEU A 70 -1.99 9.80 21.82
C LEU A 70 -2.48 11.09 21.16
N LEU A 71 -2.86 11.02 19.88
CA LEU A 71 -3.21 12.18 19.06
C LEU A 71 -4.73 12.38 18.91
N GLY A 72 -5.55 11.42 19.35
CA GLY A 72 -7.02 11.51 19.27
C GLY A 72 -7.56 11.53 17.84
N ALA A 73 -6.87 10.88 16.89
CA ALA A 73 -7.22 10.83 15.45
C ALA A 73 -7.56 12.24 14.89
N PRO A 74 -6.63 13.21 14.92
CA PRO A 74 -6.90 14.58 14.50
C PRO A 74 -7.30 14.57 13.02
N ARG A 75 -8.46 15.16 12.73
CA ARG A 75 -8.83 15.49 11.35
C ARG A 75 -7.99 16.70 10.95
N ILE A 76 -6.98 16.47 10.11
CA ILE A 76 -6.06 17.54 9.66
C ILE A 76 -6.83 18.58 8.83
N THR A 77 -7.82 18.11 8.04
CA THR A 77 -8.63 18.98 7.19
C THR A 77 -9.94 18.29 6.80
N ASP A 78 -10.99 19.06 6.60
CA ASP A 78 -12.25 18.56 6.01
C ASP A 78 -12.23 18.59 4.46
N ASN A 79 -11.17 19.18 3.88
CA ASN A 79 -11.02 19.21 2.43
C ASN A 79 -10.46 17.87 1.94
N LEU A 80 -11.26 17.13 1.18
CA LEU A 80 -10.95 15.79 0.68
C LEU A 80 -9.66 15.78 -0.18
N LEU A 81 -9.44 16.81 -1.00
CA LEU A 81 -8.26 16.92 -1.84
C LEU A 81 -6.98 17.04 -0.99
N LEU A 82 -6.97 17.96 -0.01
CA LEU A 82 -5.84 18.13 0.90
C LEU A 82 -5.58 16.85 1.71
N ASN A 83 -6.64 16.21 2.17
CA ASN A 83 -6.51 14.93 2.89
C ASN A 83 -5.88 13.85 2.01
N THR A 84 -6.29 13.76 0.75
CA THR A 84 -5.71 12.82 -0.24
C THR A 84 -4.23 13.10 -0.49
N LEU A 85 -3.84 14.37 -0.62
CA LEU A 85 -2.45 14.77 -0.83
C LEU A 85 -1.58 14.43 0.38
N PHE A 86 -2.01 14.77 1.60
CA PHE A 86 -1.28 14.44 2.83
C PHE A 86 -1.19 12.92 3.04
N ALA A 87 -2.28 12.20 2.79
CA ALA A 87 -2.29 10.73 2.88
C ALA A 87 -1.32 10.10 1.86
N GLY A 88 -1.33 10.57 0.61
CA GLY A 88 -0.42 10.08 -0.44
C GLY A 88 1.05 10.35 -0.14
N LEU A 89 1.37 11.56 0.35
CA LEU A 89 2.73 11.89 0.78
C LEU A 89 3.15 11.00 1.95
N GLY A 90 2.33 10.90 2.99
CA GLY A 90 2.63 10.08 4.18
C GLY A 90 2.83 8.61 3.84
N LEU A 91 1.94 8.03 3.02
CA LEU A 91 2.05 6.64 2.56
C LEU A 91 3.32 6.43 1.71
N GLY A 92 3.58 7.31 0.75
CA GLY A 92 4.76 7.19 -0.12
C GLY A 92 6.07 7.30 0.66
N LEU A 93 6.15 8.20 1.63
CA LEU A 93 7.31 8.33 2.52
C LEU A 93 7.47 7.08 3.40
N ALA A 94 6.40 6.62 4.05
CA ALA A 94 6.43 5.45 4.92
C ALA A 94 6.84 4.19 4.16
N LEU A 95 6.20 3.91 3.01
CA LEU A 95 6.56 2.79 2.14
C LEU A 95 8.01 2.88 1.66
N GLY A 96 8.45 4.07 1.25
CA GLY A 96 9.82 4.30 0.79
C GLY A 96 10.86 3.97 1.86
N ILE A 97 10.61 4.36 3.10
CA ILE A 97 11.50 4.07 4.24
C ILE A 97 11.53 2.56 4.53
N VAL A 98 10.37 1.91 4.58
CA VAL A 98 10.24 0.46 4.85
C VAL A 98 10.95 -0.36 3.77
N ILE A 99 10.69 -0.07 2.49
CA ILE A 99 11.30 -0.78 1.37
C ILE A 99 12.82 -0.56 1.35
N ARG A 100 13.27 0.65 1.63
CA ARG A 100 14.69 0.97 1.72
C ARG A 100 15.40 0.26 2.88
N GLY A 101 14.67 0.00 3.97
CA GLY A 101 15.10 -0.84 5.08
C GLY A 101 15.16 -2.35 4.75
N GLY A 102 14.82 -2.74 3.52
CA GLY A 102 14.80 -4.15 3.10
C GLY A 102 13.61 -4.94 3.64
N ALA A 103 12.52 -4.26 3.96
CA ALA A 103 11.26 -4.84 4.42
C ALA A 103 10.09 -4.47 3.49
N SER A 104 8.93 -5.01 3.78
CA SER A 104 7.65 -4.63 3.16
C SER A 104 6.61 -4.41 4.27
N THR A 105 5.55 -3.71 3.97
CA THR A 105 4.37 -3.65 4.85
C THR A 105 3.54 -4.92 4.78
N GLY A 106 3.88 -5.82 3.86
CA GLY A 106 3.16 -7.06 3.57
C GLY A 106 2.16 -6.89 2.42
N GLY A 107 1.60 -8.02 1.96
CA GLY A 107 0.56 -8.01 0.94
C GLY A 107 1.04 -7.60 -0.45
N MET A 108 0.35 -6.64 -1.07
CA MET A 108 0.55 -6.25 -2.47
C MET A 108 1.88 -5.54 -2.75
N ASP A 109 2.63 -5.12 -1.74
CA ASP A 109 3.95 -4.52 -1.90
C ASP A 109 5.03 -5.55 -2.29
N ILE A 110 4.79 -6.84 -2.03
CA ILE A 110 5.77 -7.91 -2.27
C ILE A 110 5.97 -8.22 -3.76
N PRO A 111 4.93 -8.33 -4.61
CA PRO A 111 5.09 -8.54 -6.05
C PRO A 111 5.98 -7.52 -6.74
N PRO A 112 5.85 -6.19 -6.52
CA PRO A 112 6.78 -5.19 -7.05
C PRO A 112 8.24 -5.40 -6.66
N LEU A 113 8.50 -5.82 -5.43
CA LEU A 113 9.85 -6.12 -4.95
C LEU A 113 10.43 -7.37 -5.64
N ILE A 114 9.60 -8.38 -5.88
CA ILE A 114 9.98 -9.57 -6.65
C ILE A 114 10.32 -9.19 -8.10
N LEU A 115 9.49 -8.35 -8.74
CA LEU A 115 9.72 -7.86 -10.08
C LEU A 115 11.00 -7.04 -10.16
N HIS A 116 11.27 -6.20 -9.18
CA HIS A 116 12.52 -5.44 -9.08
C HIS A 116 13.73 -6.36 -9.00
N LYS A 117 13.67 -7.38 -8.12
CA LYS A 117 14.79 -8.33 -7.96
C LYS A 117 15.05 -9.15 -9.22
N LYS A 118 13.99 -9.62 -9.91
CA LYS A 118 14.11 -10.54 -11.05
C LYS A 118 14.32 -9.82 -12.38
N PHE A 119 13.64 -8.70 -12.59
CA PHE A 119 13.60 -7.99 -13.88
C PHE A 119 14.18 -6.58 -13.81
N ARG A 120 14.63 -6.11 -12.64
CA ARG A 120 15.15 -4.76 -12.39
C ARG A 120 14.17 -3.63 -12.74
N ILE A 121 12.86 -3.93 -12.74
CA ILE A 121 11.82 -2.92 -12.93
C ILE A 121 11.76 -2.07 -11.66
N PRO A 122 11.69 -0.72 -11.78
CA PRO A 122 11.55 0.14 -10.60
C PRO A 122 10.32 -0.22 -9.77
N VAL A 123 10.48 -0.32 -8.45
CA VAL A 123 9.40 -0.71 -7.53
C VAL A 123 8.21 0.23 -7.63
N SER A 124 8.48 1.55 -7.74
CA SER A 124 7.44 2.57 -7.88
C SER A 124 6.59 2.39 -9.14
N VAL A 125 7.20 1.98 -10.26
CA VAL A 125 6.48 1.73 -11.53
C VAL A 125 5.59 0.50 -11.41
N SER A 126 6.13 -0.58 -10.82
CA SER A 126 5.36 -1.81 -10.61
C SER A 126 4.17 -1.58 -9.67
N LEU A 127 4.40 -0.88 -8.55
CA LEU A 127 3.32 -0.49 -7.63
C LEU A 127 2.24 0.32 -8.33
N TRP A 128 2.65 1.34 -9.09
CA TRP A 128 1.72 2.16 -9.86
C TRP A 128 0.86 1.32 -10.82
N CYS A 129 1.45 0.39 -11.55
CA CYS A 129 0.71 -0.49 -12.47
C CYS A 129 -0.30 -1.37 -11.73
N PHE A 130 0.10 -1.99 -10.63
CA PHE A 130 -0.79 -2.84 -9.85
C PHE A 130 -1.94 -2.06 -9.24
N ASP A 131 -1.65 -0.93 -8.58
CA ASP A 131 -2.67 -0.10 -7.97
C ASP A 131 -3.62 0.51 -9.01
N PHE A 132 -3.11 0.88 -10.19
CA PHE A 132 -3.94 1.35 -11.29
C PHE A 132 -4.91 0.28 -11.79
N CYS A 133 -4.46 -0.97 -11.94
CA CYS A 133 -5.34 -2.10 -12.28
C CYS A 133 -6.42 -2.33 -11.19
N ILE A 134 -6.05 -2.18 -9.92
CA ILE A 134 -6.99 -2.30 -8.80
C ILE A 134 -8.04 -1.20 -8.86
N ILE A 135 -7.63 0.05 -9.08
CA ILE A 135 -8.55 1.19 -9.21
C ILE A 135 -9.50 0.97 -10.40
N LEU A 136 -8.99 0.50 -11.55
CA LEU A 136 -9.83 0.19 -12.70
C LEU A 136 -10.89 -0.88 -12.38
N SER A 137 -10.54 -1.90 -11.60
CA SER A 137 -11.50 -2.92 -11.18
C SER A 137 -12.61 -2.36 -10.29
N GLN A 138 -12.33 -1.27 -9.57
CA GLN A 138 -13.28 -0.60 -8.68
C GLN A 138 -14.20 0.40 -9.40
N MET A 139 -13.94 0.72 -10.68
CA MET A 139 -14.84 1.55 -11.50
C MET A 139 -16.26 1.00 -11.60
N LEU A 140 -16.43 -0.30 -11.36
CA LEU A 140 -17.74 -0.96 -11.48
C LEU A 140 -18.70 -0.62 -10.33
N TYR A 141 -18.19 -0.12 -9.21
CA TYR A 141 -18.99 0.08 -7.99
C TYR A 141 -18.64 1.32 -7.16
N HIS A 142 -17.72 2.16 -7.63
CA HIS A 142 -17.39 3.45 -7.01
C HIS A 142 -17.78 4.62 -7.90
N THR A 143 -17.98 5.80 -7.29
CA THR A 143 -18.30 7.01 -8.04
C THR A 143 -17.08 7.54 -8.82
N PRO A 144 -17.28 8.28 -9.92
CA PRO A 144 -16.17 8.90 -10.66
C PRO A 144 -15.32 9.84 -9.80
N GLU A 145 -15.93 10.49 -8.80
CA GLU A 145 -15.23 11.37 -7.87
C GLU A 145 -14.23 10.59 -6.98
N ASP A 146 -14.66 9.45 -6.43
CA ASP A 146 -13.80 8.58 -5.61
C ASP A 146 -12.61 8.07 -6.43
N LEU A 147 -12.85 7.73 -7.71
CA LEU A 147 -11.81 7.29 -8.64
C LEU A 147 -10.77 8.38 -8.90
N LEU A 148 -11.18 9.62 -9.08
CA LEU A 148 -10.26 10.75 -9.25
C LEU A 148 -9.36 10.93 -8.03
N TYR A 149 -9.92 10.90 -6.83
CA TYR A 149 -9.13 10.99 -5.60
C TYR A 149 -8.21 9.78 -5.42
N GLY A 150 -8.65 8.58 -5.79
CA GLY A 150 -7.81 7.38 -5.82
C GLY A 150 -6.60 7.52 -6.75
N ILE A 151 -6.80 8.04 -7.96
CA ILE A 151 -5.72 8.30 -8.92
C ILE A 151 -4.75 9.37 -8.39
N ILE A 152 -5.26 10.46 -7.82
CA ILE A 152 -4.42 11.50 -7.20
C ILE A 152 -3.58 10.90 -6.08
N LEU A 153 -4.19 10.13 -5.19
CA LEU A 153 -3.51 9.42 -4.10
C LEU A 153 -2.37 8.56 -4.63
N LEU A 154 -2.65 7.76 -5.66
CA LEU A 154 -1.68 6.86 -6.30
C LEU A 154 -0.50 7.62 -6.90
N ILE A 155 -0.76 8.69 -7.64
CA ILE A 155 0.30 9.51 -8.26
C ILE A 155 1.20 10.11 -7.16
N VAL A 156 0.61 10.73 -6.15
CA VAL A 156 1.35 11.39 -5.06
C VAL A 156 2.17 10.35 -4.28
N THR A 157 1.58 9.21 -3.94
CA THR A 157 2.27 8.10 -3.26
C THR A 157 3.45 7.59 -4.07
N SER A 158 3.25 7.36 -5.37
CA SER A 158 4.29 6.85 -6.27
C SER A 158 5.45 7.83 -6.46
N VAL A 159 5.15 9.13 -6.60
CA VAL A 159 6.18 10.19 -6.71
C VAL A 159 6.98 10.30 -5.41
N ALA A 160 6.31 10.31 -4.26
CA ALA A 160 6.97 10.37 -2.95
C ALA A 160 7.85 9.13 -2.71
N LEU A 161 7.32 7.94 -3.00
CA LEU A 161 8.04 6.68 -2.92
C LEU A 161 9.30 6.70 -3.80
N ASN A 162 9.16 7.08 -5.07
CA ASN A 162 10.29 7.11 -6.00
C ASN A 162 11.39 8.06 -5.54
N LYS A 163 11.03 9.24 -5.04
CA LYS A 163 12.01 10.20 -4.47
C LYS A 163 12.78 9.60 -3.30
N ILE A 164 12.10 8.89 -2.39
CA ILE A 164 12.75 8.24 -1.25
C ILE A 164 13.68 7.10 -1.70
N LEU A 165 13.23 6.28 -2.65
CA LEU A 165 14.06 5.17 -3.16
C LEU A 165 15.31 5.67 -3.90
N LEU A 166 15.20 6.78 -4.62
CA LEU A 166 16.34 7.39 -5.34
C LEU A 166 17.21 8.28 -4.45
N PHE A 167 16.72 8.68 -3.27
CA PHE A 167 17.48 9.56 -2.38
C PHE A 167 18.75 8.87 -1.88
N GLY A 168 19.91 9.43 -2.20
CA GLY A 168 21.22 8.88 -1.84
C GLY A 168 21.77 7.76 -2.73
N THR A 169 21.08 7.38 -3.82
CA THR A 169 21.61 6.45 -4.84
C THR A 169 22.29 7.17 -6.02
N ALA A 170 22.21 8.50 -6.04
CA ALA A 170 22.97 9.32 -7.00
C ALA A 170 24.43 9.42 -6.55
N LYS A 171 25.24 8.40 -6.86
CA LYS A 171 26.70 8.47 -7.01
C LYS A 171 27.10 7.71 -8.25
#